data_29ca79835c5a73cd0a70afddf483d773
#
_entry.id   29ca79835c5a73cd0a70afddf483d773
#
_cell.length_a   1.000
_cell.length_b   1.000
_cell.length_c   1.000
_cell.angle_alpha   90.00
_cell.angle_beta   90.00
_cell.angle_gamma   90.00
#
_symmetry.space_group_name_H-M   'P 1'
#
loop_
_entity.id
_entity.type
_entity.pdbx_description
1 polymer ?
#
loop_
_entity_poly.entity_id
_entity_poly.type
_entity_poly.pdbx_seq_one_letter_code
_entity_poly.pdbx_strand_id
1 'polypeptide(L)'
;PEFIILDEPTNHLDLQMIEWLEDYLNRGNKTLLMVTHDRYFLDHVCNVILELDDKTIYTYRGNFSYYLEKRQERIDNRRAELARVNNLYRKELEWMRRMPQARGHKARYREDAFEDLERRAKQRIEERQVRLKSGNIYIGSKIFECQYVSKAFPTRNNDGTEGKKVILKDFYYNFARFEKMGIVGNNGTGKSTFIKMLLGIEPPDSGRFDIGETVRFGYFSQEGLKFR
;
A
#
# COMPACT_ATOMS: atom_id res chain seq x y z
N PRO A 1 30.72 3.69 -1.94
CA PRO A 1 30.63 3.86 -0.49
C PRO A 1 30.37 2.51 0.18
N GLU A 2 30.97 2.29 1.35
CA GLU A 2 30.83 1.06 2.12
C GLU A 2 29.46 0.96 2.82
N PHE A 3 28.84 2.10 3.08
CA PHE A 3 27.50 2.20 3.67
C PHE A 3 26.61 3.12 2.84
N ILE A 4 25.42 2.62 2.48
CA ILE A 4 24.46 3.31 1.64
C ILE A 4 23.15 3.46 2.44
N ILE A 5 22.58 4.67 2.43
CA ILE A 5 21.25 4.94 3.01
C ILE A 5 20.34 5.37 1.87
N LEU A 6 19.20 4.70 1.73
CA LEU A 6 18.20 4.98 0.69
C LEU A 6 16.82 5.19 1.32
N ASP A 7 16.14 6.22 0.88
CA ASP A 7 14.76 6.51 1.26
C ASP A 7 13.87 6.48 0.01
N GLU A 8 12.95 5.50 -0.04
CA GLU A 8 12.02 5.23 -1.14
C GLU A 8 12.70 5.23 -2.53
N PRO A 9 13.78 4.43 -2.72
CA PRO A 9 14.60 4.51 -3.93
C PRO A 9 13.89 4.04 -5.21
N THR A 10 12.81 3.26 -5.10
CA THR A 10 12.03 2.76 -6.24
C THR A 10 11.00 3.77 -6.74
N ASN A 11 10.74 4.84 -5.97
CA ASN A 11 9.81 5.87 -6.39
C ASN A 11 10.32 6.56 -7.67
N HIS A 12 9.43 6.68 -8.65
CA HIS A 12 9.70 7.31 -9.95
C HIS A 12 10.66 6.56 -10.89
N LEU A 13 11.17 5.40 -10.50
CA LEU A 13 11.93 4.52 -11.38
C LEU A 13 10.99 3.69 -12.28
N ASP A 14 11.44 3.36 -13.46
CA ASP A 14 10.81 2.35 -14.29
C ASP A 14 11.37 0.96 -13.99
N LEU A 15 10.75 -0.07 -14.56
CA LEU A 15 11.12 -1.46 -14.27
C LEU A 15 12.60 -1.76 -14.57
N GLN A 16 13.13 -1.25 -15.68
CA GLN A 16 14.53 -1.47 -16.05
C GLN A 16 15.50 -0.82 -15.05
N MET A 17 15.15 0.37 -14.54
CA MET A 17 15.95 1.04 -13.52
C MET A 17 15.87 0.34 -12.16
N ILE A 18 14.72 -0.22 -11.81
CA ILE A 18 14.56 -1.01 -10.58
C ILE A 18 15.43 -2.28 -10.66
N GLU A 19 15.34 -3.04 -11.75
CA GLU A 19 16.17 -4.24 -11.98
C GLU A 19 17.68 -3.91 -11.94
N TRP A 20 18.08 -2.83 -12.58
CA TRP A 20 19.46 -2.36 -12.51
C TRP A 20 19.90 -2.01 -11.08
N LEU A 21 19.03 -1.34 -10.30
CA LEU A 21 19.31 -0.96 -8.93
C LEU A 21 19.42 -2.19 -8.02
N GLU A 22 18.54 -3.18 -8.17
CA GLU A 22 18.61 -4.48 -7.47
C GLU A 22 19.95 -5.16 -7.75
N ASP A 23 20.33 -5.29 -9.01
CA ASP A 23 21.60 -5.86 -9.43
C ASP A 23 22.79 -5.10 -8.84
N TYR A 24 22.76 -3.77 -8.88
CA TYR A 24 23.82 -2.92 -8.35
C TYR A 24 23.98 -3.10 -6.82
N LEU A 25 22.88 -3.17 -6.08
CA LEU A 25 22.90 -3.32 -4.62
C LEU A 25 23.30 -4.73 -4.19
N ASN A 26 22.92 -5.75 -4.95
CA ASN A 26 23.28 -7.14 -4.69
C ASN A 26 24.74 -7.48 -5.06
N ARG A 27 25.38 -6.68 -5.92
CA ARG A 27 26.79 -6.89 -6.28
C ARG A 27 27.74 -6.32 -5.22
N GLY A 28 28.63 -7.16 -4.72
CA GLY A 28 29.70 -6.80 -3.77
C GLY A 28 29.26 -6.69 -2.33
N ASN A 29 30.21 -6.39 -1.44
CA ASN A 29 29.99 -6.28 0.01
C ASN A 29 29.55 -4.85 0.37
N LYS A 30 28.28 -4.53 0.17
CA LYS A 30 27.72 -3.23 0.53
C LYS A 30 26.86 -3.38 1.79
N THR A 31 27.00 -2.45 2.72
CA THR A 31 26.08 -2.31 3.83
C THR A 31 24.99 -1.31 3.44
N LEU A 32 23.73 -1.70 3.59
CA LEU A 32 22.58 -0.95 3.14
C LEU A 32 21.60 -0.74 4.29
N LEU A 33 21.13 0.49 4.46
CA LEU A 33 19.93 0.83 5.22
C LEU A 33 18.92 1.46 4.27
N MET A 34 17.72 0.88 4.19
CA MET A 34 16.72 1.34 3.23
C MET A 34 15.35 1.44 3.87
N VAL A 35 14.60 2.46 3.47
CA VAL A 35 13.17 2.60 3.75
C VAL A 35 12.43 2.51 2.42
N THR A 36 11.47 1.60 2.29
CA THR A 36 10.62 1.51 1.10
C THR A 36 9.33 0.75 1.38
N HIS A 37 8.31 1.02 0.57
CA HIS A 37 7.04 0.30 0.53
C HIS A 37 7.00 -0.78 -0.56
N ASP A 38 8.04 -0.89 -1.38
CA ASP A 38 8.16 -1.89 -2.44
C ASP A 38 8.56 -3.25 -1.86
N ARG A 39 7.58 -4.13 -1.78
CA ARG A 39 7.72 -5.47 -1.18
C ARG A 39 8.63 -6.37 -2.00
N TYR A 40 8.58 -6.28 -3.33
CA TYR A 40 9.41 -7.08 -4.23
C TYR A 40 10.86 -6.68 -4.11
N PHE A 41 11.13 -5.38 -4.09
CA PHE A 41 12.46 -4.85 -3.92
C PHE A 41 13.06 -5.25 -2.54
N LEU A 42 12.26 -5.15 -1.46
CA LEU A 42 12.69 -5.61 -0.13
C LEU A 42 13.04 -7.11 -0.10
N ASP A 43 12.24 -7.93 -0.78
CA ASP A 43 12.43 -9.40 -0.79
C ASP A 43 13.71 -9.81 -1.53
N HIS A 44 14.10 -9.05 -2.57
CA HIS A 44 15.27 -9.34 -3.39
C HIS A 44 16.58 -8.75 -2.85
N VAL A 45 16.53 -7.64 -2.12
CA VAL A 45 17.73 -6.88 -1.72
C VAL A 45 18.05 -7.03 -0.23
N CYS A 46 17.02 -7.15 0.63
CA CYS A 46 17.21 -7.12 2.07
C CYS A 46 17.28 -8.51 2.69
N ASN A 47 18.22 -8.71 3.59
CA ASN A 47 18.35 -9.92 4.41
C ASN A 47 17.98 -9.71 5.89
N VAL A 48 17.68 -8.47 6.28
CA VAL A 48 17.17 -8.09 7.59
C VAL A 48 16.07 -7.06 7.40
N ILE A 49 14.93 -7.27 8.05
CA ILE A 49 13.79 -6.33 8.07
C ILE A 49 13.65 -5.76 9.49
N LEU A 50 13.55 -4.44 9.57
CA LEU A 50 13.24 -3.71 10.79
C LEU A 50 11.80 -3.21 10.71
N GLU A 51 10.93 -3.66 11.60
CA GLU A 51 9.55 -3.17 11.72
C GLU A 51 9.45 -2.21 12.89
N LEU A 52 9.05 -0.97 12.63
CA LEU A 52 8.74 0.01 13.65
C LEU A 52 7.23 -0.06 13.95
N ASP A 53 6.86 -0.60 15.10
CA ASP A 53 5.48 -0.78 15.53
C ASP A 53 5.34 -0.44 17.02
N ASP A 54 4.33 0.37 17.36
CA ASP A 54 4.03 0.79 18.75
C ASP A 54 5.28 1.25 19.54
N LYS A 55 6.09 2.14 18.96
CA LYS A 55 7.34 2.69 19.54
C LYS A 55 8.43 1.65 19.81
N THR A 56 8.29 0.45 19.27
CA THR A 56 9.21 -0.68 19.41
C THR A 56 9.73 -1.08 18.05
N ILE A 57 11.01 -1.43 17.98
CA ILE A 57 11.62 -1.97 16.75
C ILE A 57 11.72 -3.48 16.89
N TYR A 58 11.10 -4.19 15.95
CA TYR A 58 11.21 -5.63 15.81
C TYR A 58 12.16 -5.96 14.67
N THR A 59 13.11 -6.85 14.92
CA THR A 59 14.11 -7.26 13.94
C THR A 59 13.82 -8.67 13.45
N TYR A 60 13.72 -8.83 12.13
CA TYR A 60 13.50 -10.11 11.47
C TYR A 60 14.70 -10.38 10.55
N ARG A 61 15.42 -11.47 10.81
CA ARG A 61 16.54 -11.92 9.97
C ARG A 61 16.02 -12.86 8.90
N GLY A 62 15.90 -12.37 7.69
CA GLY A 62 15.33 -13.03 6.54
C GLY A 62 14.82 -12.03 5.53
N ASN A 63 14.21 -12.52 4.46
CA ASN A 63 13.58 -11.70 3.43
C ASN A 63 12.19 -11.18 3.86
N PHE A 64 11.54 -10.43 3.00
CA PHE A 64 10.23 -9.83 3.30
C PHE A 64 9.14 -10.89 3.51
N SER A 65 9.18 -11.99 2.78
CA SER A 65 8.23 -13.10 2.93
C SER A 65 8.32 -13.76 4.30
N TYR A 66 9.54 -14.00 4.80
CA TYR A 66 9.78 -14.49 6.16
C TYR A 66 9.28 -13.51 7.24
N TYR A 67 9.52 -12.20 7.02
CA TYR A 67 8.99 -11.16 7.91
C TYR A 67 7.47 -11.22 8.02
N LEU A 68 6.75 -11.35 6.89
CA LEU A 68 5.28 -11.41 6.89
C LEU A 68 4.76 -12.59 7.71
N GLU A 69 5.36 -13.77 7.55
CA GLU A 69 5.01 -14.95 8.33
C GLU A 69 5.20 -14.71 9.83
N LYS A 70 6.37 -14.26 10.22
CA LYS A 70 6.71 -14.02 11.64
C LYS A 70 5.91 -12.86 12.26
N ARG A 71 5.61 -11.86 11.50
CA ARG A 71 4.70 -10.78 11.92
C ARG A 71 3.30 -11.32 12.19
N GLN A 72 2.78 -12.18 11.31
CA GLN A 72 1.47 -12.78 11.50
C GLN A 72 1.43 -13.65 12.76
N GLU A 73 2.41 -14.52 12.96
CA GLU A 73 2.55 -15.32 14.18
C GLU A 73 2.57 -14.46 15.45
N ARG A 74 3.33 -13.36 15.44
CA ARG A 74 3.39 -12.40 16.56
C ARG A 74 2.03 -11.79 16.87
N ILE A 75 1.31 -11.37 15.84
CA ILE A 75 -0.04 -10.77 15.98
C ILE A 75 -1.02 -11.81 16.55
N ASP A 76 -1.01 -13.03 16.03
CA ASP A 76 -1.91 -14.08 16.48
C ASP A 76 -1.62 -14.51 17.92
N ASN A 77 -0.35 -14.63 18.30
CA ASN A 77 0.06 -14.87 19.68
C ASN A 77 -0.42 -13.76 20.63
N ARG A 78 -0.25 -12.49 20.23
CA ARG A 78 -0.72 -11.35 21.02
C ARG A 78 -2.25 -11.33 21.17
N ARG A 79 -2.99 -11.69 20.11
CA ARG A 79 -4.46 -11.84 20.14
C ARG A 79 -4.89 -12.96 21.10
N ALA A 80 -4.21 -14.11 21.02
CA ALA A 80 -4.49 -15.26 21.88
C ALA A 80 -4.22 -14.93 23.37
N GLU A 81 -3.12 -14.22 23.65
CA GLU A 81 -2.80 -13.77 25.01
C GLU A 81 -3.86 -12.79 25.54
N LEU A 82 -4.26 -11.79 24.76
CA LEU A 82 -5.32 -10.86 25.14
C LEU A 82 -6.66 -11.55 25.36
N ALA A 83 -6.99 -12.55 24.54
CA ALA A 83 -8.20 -13.34 24.75
C ALA A 83 -8.16 -14.12 26.08
N ARG A 84 -7.03 -14.71 26.44
CA ARG A 84 -6.81 -15.36 27.73
C ARG A 84 -6.94 -14.38 28.90
N VAL A 85 -6.29 -13.23 28.81
CA VAL A 85 -6.37 -12.15 29.80
C VAL A 85 -7.80 -11.66 29.98
N ASN A 86 -8.53 -11.42 28.89
CA ASN A 86 -9.93 -11.00 28.93
C ASN A 86 -10.85 -12.06 29.55
N ASN A 87 -10.64 -13.33 29.27
CA ASN A 87 -11.40 -14.41 29.88
C ASN A 87 -11.14 -14.52 31.38
N LEU A 88 -9.87 -14.37 31.79
CA LEU A 88 -9.51 -14.34 33.23
C LEU A 88 -10.11 -13.12 33.92
N TYR A 89 -10.02 -11.94 33.30
CA TYR A 89 -10.63 -10.69 33.81
C TYR A 89 -12.14 -10.85 34.03
N ARG A 90 -12.87 -11.46 33.09
CA ARG A 90 -14.32 -11.71 33.26
C ARG A 90 -14.59 -12.58 34.46
N LYS A 91 -13.84 -13.65 34.68
CA LYS A 91 -14.00 -14.55 35.84
C LYS A 91 -13.71 -13.82 37.18
N GLU A 92 -12.61 -13.06 37.20
CA GLU A 92 -12.24 -12.30 38.42
C GLU A 92 -13.24 -11.15 38.66
N LEU A 93 -13.76 -10.51 37.60
CA LEU A 93 -14.81 -9.49 37.75
C LEU A 93 -16.11 -10.04 38.36
N GLU A 94 -16.52 -11.24 37.89
CA GLU A 94 -17.68 -11.91 38.50
C GLU A 94 -17.45 -12.22 40.00
N TRP A 95 -16.23 -12.69 40.32
CA TRP A 95 -15.87 -12.94 41.72
C TRP A 95 -15.85 -11.64 42.55
N MET A 96 -15.32 -10.57 42.03
CA MET A 96 -15.29 -9.25 42.65
C MET A 96 -16.70 -8.69 42.90
N ARG A 97 -17.65 -8.95 42.01
CA ARG A 97 -19.06 -8.52 42.14
C ARG A 97 -19.86 -9.33 43.15
N ARG A 98 -19.44 -10.54 43.51
CA ARG A 98 -20.08 -11.33 44.55
C ARG A 98 -19.83 -10.68 45.92
N MET A 99 -20.90 -10.43 46.67
CA MET A 99 -20.75 -9.95 48.04
C MET A 99 -20.10 -11.01 48.94
N PRO A 100 -19.12 -10.67 49.78
CA PRO A 100 -18.58 -11.65 50.73
C PRO A 100 -19.72 -12.13 51.67
N GLN A 101 -19.86 -13.46 51.78
CA GLN A 101 -20.71 -14.03 52.84
C GLN A 101 -20.16 -13.62 54.21
N ALA A 102 -21.05 -13.31 55.15
CA ALA A 102 -20.74 -12.75 56.47
C ALA A 102 -19.44 -13.32 57.09
N ARG A 103 -18.47 -12.44 57.43
CA ARG A 103 -17.14 -12.71 58.03
C ARG A 103 -15.97 -13.02 57.06
N GLY A 104 -16.13 -12.92 55.73
CA GLY A 104 -15.02 -13.09 54.81
C GLY A 104 -14.50 -11.73 54.30
N HIS A 105 -13.25 -11.37 54.59
CA HIS A 105 -12.56 -10.27 53.88
C HIS A 105 -12.01 -10.78 52.56
N LYS A 106 -12.20 -9.99 51.50
CA LYS A 106 -11.51 -10.25 50.22
C LYS A 106 -10.01 -10.09 50.48
N ALA A 107 -9.22 -11.07 50.05
CA ALA A 107 -7.76 -11.01 50.21
C ALA A 107 -7.21 -9.81 49.44
N ARG A 108 -6.55 -8.86 50.09
CA ARG A 108 -5.98 -7.65 49.49
C ARG A 108 -5.08 -7.96 48.30
N TYR A 109 -4.29 -9.00 48.39
CA TYR A 109 -3.47 -9.51 47.29
C TYR A 109 -4.28 -9.77 45.98
N ARG A 110 -5.53 -10.28 46.13
CA ARG A 110 -6.36 -10.61 44.96
C ARG A 110 -7.03 -9.36 44.36
N GLU A 111 -7.25 -8.34 45.19
CA GLU A 111 -7.72 -7.03 44.75
C GLU A 111 -6.62 -6.30 43.95
N ASP A 112 -5.39 -6.31 44.45
CA ASP A 112 -4.22 -5.74 43.75
C ASP A 112 -3.96 -6.46 42.43
N ALA A 113 -4.05 -7.79 42.39
CA ALA A 113 -3.91 -8.59 41.18
C ALA A 113 -5.03 -8.33 40.15
N PHE A 114 -6.24 -7.98 40.61
CA PHE A 114 -7.36 -7.62 39.77
C PHE A 114 -7.12 -6.29 39.03
N GLU A 115 -6.58 -5.28 39.70
CA GLU A 115 -6.24 -3.99 39.08
C GLU A 115 -5.20 -4.14 37.96
N ASP A 116 -4.18 -4.98 38.18
CA ASP A 116 -3.20 -5.28 37.14
C ASP A 116 -3.83 -6.01 35.94
N LEU A 117 -4.73 -6.95 36.23
CA LEU A 117 -5.45 -7.71 35.21
C LEU A 117 -6.39 -6.80 34.41
N GLU A 118 -7.07 -5.87 35.05
CA GLU A 118 -7.93 -4.88 34.40
C GLU A 118 -7.14 -3.98 33.47
N ARG A 119 -5.99 -3.48 33.91
CA ARG A 119 -5.09 -2.67 33.10
C ARG A 119 -4.62 -3.42 31.84
N ARG A 120 -4.27 -4.70 31.96
CA ARG A 120 -3.87 -5.56 30.85
C ARG A 120 -5.03 -5.89 29.90
N ALA A 121 -6.23 -6.13 30.43
CA ALA A 121 -7.43 -6.42 29.66
C ALA A 121 -7.92 -5.20 28.84
N LYS A 122 -7.63 -3.98 29.29
CA LYS A 122 -7.96 -2.73 28.58
C LYS A 122 -7.02 -2.44 27.41
N GLN A 123 -5.90 -3.16 27.26
CA GLN A 123 -5.02 -3.01 26.09
C GLN A 123 -5.76 -3.48 24.84
N ARG A 124 -5.89 -2.59 23.84
CA ARG A 124 -6.50 -2.90 22.55
C ARG A 124 -5.41 -3.02 21.50
N ILE A 125 -5.52 -4.03 20.65
CA ILE A 125 -4.78 -4.06 19.40
C ILE A 125 -5.55 -3.18 18.42
N GLU A 126 -5.05 -1.97 18.17
CA GLU A 126 -5.62 -1.09 17.14
C GLU A 126 -5.13 -1.52 15.76
N GLU A 127 -5.85 -2.42 15.12
CA GLU A 127 -5.71 -2.59 13.68
C GLU A 127 -6.54 -1.50 12.99
N ARG A 128 -5.87 -0.50 12.45
CA ARG A 128 -6.51 0.50 11.59
C ARG A 128 -6.81 -0.14 10.23
N GLN A 129 -7.96 -0.78 10.13
CA GLN A 129 -8.50 -1.18 8.84
C GLN A 129 -9.18 0.02 8.19
N VAL A 130 -8.59 0.55 7.13
CA VAL A 130 -9.25 1.53 6.28
C VAL A 130 -10.34 0.80 5.51
N ARG A 131 -11.61 0.97 5.92
CA ARG A 131 -12.77 0.49 5.18
C ARG A 131 -13.20 1.57 4.20
N LEU A 132 -12.82 1.42 2.95
CA LEU A 132 -13.36 2.23 1.86
C LEU A 132 -14.80 1.77 1.60
N LYS A 133 -15.79 2.62 1.93
CA LYS A 133 -17.18 2.40 1.52
C LYS A 133 -17.32 2.93 0.09
N SER A 134 -17.39 2.05 -0.89
CA SER A 134 -17.84 2.42 -2.22
C SER A 134 -19.37 2.35 -2.25
N GLY A 135 -20.03 3.47 -2.60
CA GLY A 135 -21.44 3.43 -2.91
C GLY A 135 -21.68 2.60 -4.19
N ASN A 136 -22.74 1.80 -4.23
CA ASN A 136 -23.16 1.12 -5.46
C ASN A 136 -23.66 2.17 -6.47
N ILE A 137 -22.80 2.58 -7.40
CA ILE A 137 -23.17 3.41 -8.53
C ILE A 137 -23.55 2.46 -9.66
N TYR A 138 -24.75 2.62 -10.21
CA TYR A 138 -25.16 1.90 -11.40
C TYR A 138 -24.30 2.36 -12.59
N ILE A 139 -23.51 1.45 -13.14
CA ILE A 139 -22.70 1.66 -14.33
C ILE A 139 -23.42 0.99 -15.49
N GLY A 140 -23.76 1.76 -16.54
CA GLY A 140 -24.34 1.24 -17.78
C GLY A 140 -23.44 0.20 -18.47
N SER A 141 -23.92 -0.40 -19.53
CA SER A 141 -23.18 -1.40 -20.32
C SER A 141 -21.96 -0.82 -21.04
N LYS A 142 -22.03 0.44 -21.47
CA LYS A 142 -20.94 1.16 -22.13
C LYS A 142 -20.10 1.88 -21.10
N ILE A 143 -18.82 1.55 -21.03
CA ILE A 143 -17.84 2.21 -20.16
C ILE A 143 -17.18 3.35 -20.93
N PHE A 144 -16.23 3.03 -21.76
CA PHE A 144 -15.65 3.97 -22.71
C PHE A 144 -14.95 3.23 -23.85
N GLU A 145 -14.86 3.88 -24.99
CA GLU A 145 -14.24 3.37 -26.19
C GLU A 145 -13.22 4.39 -26.69
N CYS A 146 -12.02 3.92 -26.96
CA CYS A 146 -10.98 4.68 -27.64
C CYS A 146 -11.12 4.44 -29.15
N GLN A 147 -11.45 5.45 -29.92
CA GLN A 147 -11.64 5.32 -31.37
C GLN A 147 -10.48 5.96 -32.13
N TYR A 148 -9.50 5.16 -32.55
CA TYR A 148 -8.33 5.54 -33.35
C TYR A 148 -7.59 6.77 -32.79
N VAL A 149 -7.35 6.76 -31.47
CA VAL A 149 -6.73 7.87 -30.77
C VAL A 149 -5.26 7.94 -31.09
N SER A 150 -4.79 9.13 -31.51
CA SER A 150 -3.38 9.39 -31.74
C SER A 150 -2.93 10.64 -31.00
N LYS A 151 -1.68 10.66 -30.55
CA LYS A 151 -1.05 11.81 -29.87
C LYS A 151 0.46 11.81 -30.13
N ALA A 152 0.98 12.96 -30.50
CA ALA A 152 2.40 13.21 -30.62
C ALA A 152 2.76 14.58 -30.02
N PHE A 153 3.98 14.71 -29.52
CA PHE A 153 4.50 15.98 -29.04
C PHE A 153 5.68 16.42 -29.92
N PRO A 154 5.86 17.73 -30.15
CA PRO A 154 7.06 18.24 -30.79
C PRO A 154 8.27 17.91 -29.91
N THR A 155 9.34 17.50 -30.50
CA THR A 155 10.62 17.24 -29.83
C THR A 155 11.76 17.79 -30.70
N ARG A 156 12.89 18.13 -30.06
CA ARG A 156 14.13 18.44 -30.78
C ARG A 156 15.04 17.23 -30.71
N ASN A 157 15.50 16.81 -31.88
CA ASN A 157 16.50 15.75 -32.01
C ASN A 157 17.88 16.27 -31.52
N ASN A 158 18.79 15.37 -31.24
CA ASN A 158 20.17 15.70 -30.81
C ASN A 158 20.96 16.50 -31.90
N ASP A 159 20.53 16.46 -33.13
CA ASP A 159 21.08 17.22 -34.27
C ASP A 159 20.45 18.62 -34.45
N GLY A 160 19.53 19.01 -33.53
CA GLY A 160 18.87 20.32 -33.55
C GLY A 160 17.64 20.38 -34.48
N THR A 161 17.32 19.32 -35.21
CA THR A 161 16.14 19.25 -36.09
C THR A 161 14.86 19.05 -35.26
N GLU A 162 13.77 19.67 -35.74
CA GLU A 162 12.44 19.44 -35.16
C GLU A 162 11.91 18.06 -35.50
N GLY A 163 11.53 17.31 -34.50
CA GLY A 163 10.93 15.98 -34.63
C GLY A 163 9.58 15.90 -33.94
N LYS A 164 8.92 14.77 -34.07
CA LYS A 164 7.70 14.47 -33.30
C LYS A 164 7.89 13.17 -32.50
N LYS A 165 7.71 13.24 -31.20
CA LYS A 165 7.64 12.06 -30.34
C LYS A 165 6.21 11.55 -30.34
N VAL A 166 5.97 10.45 -31.06
CA VAL A 166 4.67 9.78 -31.08
C VAL A 166 4.48 9.05 -29.75
N ILE A 167 3.40 9.36 -29.04
CA ILE A 167 3.01 8.72 -27.78
C ILE A 167 2.04 7.58 -28.05
N LEU A 168 1.08 7.83 -28.95
CA LEU A 168 0.01 6.89 -29.29
C LEU A 168 -0.31 7.04 -30.76
N LYS A 169 -0.53 5.92 -31.45
CA LYS A 169 -0.86 5.92 -32.88
C LYS A 169 -2.04 5.00 -33.11
N ASP A 170 -3.13 5.55 -33.65
CA ASP A 170 -4.34 4.86 -34.07
C ASP A 170 -4.88 3.83 -33.06
N PHE A 171 -4.80 4.18 -31.78
CA PHE A 171 -5.20 3.29 -30.71
C PHE A 171 -6.72 3.11 -30.69
N TYR A 172 -7.14 1.86 -30.80
CA TYR A 172 -8.52 1.46 -30.67
C TYR A 172 -8.67 0.45 -29.54
N TYR A 173 -9.57 0.72 -28.62
CA TYR A 173 -9.91 -0.22 -27.56
C TYR A 173 -11.28 0.06 -26.98
N ASN A 174 -12.06 -1.00 -26.71
CA ASN A 174 -13.38 -0.92 -26.05
C ASN A 174 -13.28 -1.52 -24.67
N PHE A 175 -13.42 -0.68 -23.64
CA PHE A 175 -13.31 -1.09 -22.25
C PHE A 175 -14.58 -1.76 -21.77
N ALA A 176 -14.45 -3.00 -21.30
CA ALA A 176 -15.54 -3.77 -20.76
C ALA A 176 -15.85 -3.41 -19.30
N ARG A 177 -17.08 -3.67 -18.91
CA ARG A 177 -17.52 -3.49 -17.52
C ARG A 177 -16.75 -4.45 -16.60
N PHE A 178 -16.27 -3.95 -15.47
CA PHE A 178 -15.46 -4.68 -14.48
C PHE A 178 -14.06 -5.09 -14.96
N GLU A 179 -13.63 -4.66 -16.09
CA GLU A 179 -12.28 -4.86 -16.57
C GLU A 179 -11.27 -4.10 -15.68
N LYS A 180 -10.13 -4.73 -15.39
CA LYS A 180 -9.01 -4.15 -14.65
C LYS A 180 -7.79 -4.17 -15.56
N MET A 181 -7.36 -3.00 -16.01
CA MET A 181 -6.26 -2.87 -16.96
C MET A 181 -5.06 -2.19 -16.31
N GLY A 182 -3.87 -2.75 -16.50
CA GLY A 182 -2.60 -2.13 -16.13
C GLY A 182 -1.89 -1.57 -17.35
N ILE A 183 -1.35 -0.36 -17.25
CA ILE A 183 -0.51 0.26 -18.29
C ILE A 183 0.93 0.23 -17.80
N VAL A 184 1.79 -0.48 -18.54
CA VAL A 184 3.21 -0.64 -18.24
C VAL A 184 4.08 0.00 -19.31
N GLY A 185 5.31 0.35 -18.98
CA GLY A 185 6.29 0.93 -19.91
C GLY A 185 7.28 1.83 -19.18
N ASN A 186 8.38 2.15 -19.84
CA ASN A 186 9.47 2.97 -19.32
C ASN A 186 9.01 4.42 -19.02
N ASN A 187 9.83 5.15 -18.29
CA ASN A 187 9.55 6.56 -18.00
C ASN A 187 9.56 7.39 -19.29
N GLY A 188 8.63 8.34 -19.39
CA GLY A 188 8.50 9.20 -20.57
C GLY A 188 7.85 8.55 -21.80
N THR A 189 7.30 7.32 -21.71
CA THR A 189 6.58 6.67 -22.81
C THR A 189 5.17 7.21 -23.06
N GLY A 190 4.65 8.04 -22.13
CA GLY A 190 3.33 8.67 -22.31
C GLY A 190 2.20 8.05 -21.49
N LYS A 191 2.48 7.18 -20.51
CA LYS A 191 1.46 6.57 -19.62
C LYS A 191 0.53 7.62 -19.00
N SER A 192 1.11 8.64 -18.36
CA SER A 192 0.34 9.74 -17.75
C SER A 192 -0.37 10.61 -18.77
N THR A 193 0.20 10.75 -19.99
CA THR A 193 -0.45 11.47 -21.09
C THR A 193 -1.73 10.77 -21.53
N PHE A 194 -1.69 9.43 -21.65
CA PHE A 194 -2.88 8.64 -21.97
C PHE A 194 -4.01 8.86 -20.92
N ILE A 195 -3.67 8.80 -19.64
CA ILE A 195 -4.64 9.07 -18.56
C ILE A 195 -5.18 10.50 -18.65
N LYS A 196 -4.34 11.50 -18.91
CA LYS A 196 -4.78 12.91 -19.07
C LYS A 196 -5.69 13.09 -20.27
N MET A 197 -5.45 12.38 -21.37
CA MET A 197 -6.34 12.40 -22.55
C MET A 197 -7.71 11.79 -22.21
N LEU A 198 -7.74 10.67 -21.50
CA LEU A 198 -8.98 10.02 -21.07
C LEU A 198 -9.80 10.91 -20.12
N LEU A 199 -9.14 11.69 -19.27
CA LEU A 199 -9.78 12.65 -18.36
C LEU A 199 -10.18 13.97 -19.05
N GLY A 200 -9.90 14.13 -20.36
CA GLY A 200 -10.16 15.36 -21.10
C GLY A 200 -9.27 16.55 -20.71
N ILE A 201 -8.18 16.31 -19.97
CA ILE A 201 -7.20 17.34 -19.58
C ILE A 201 -6.30 17.70 -20.76
N GLU A 202 -5.93 16.69 -21.54
CA GLU A 202 -5.11 16.82 -22.76
C GLU A 202 -5.91 16.34 -23.96
N PRO A 203 -6.10 17.13 -25.03
CA PRO A 203 -6.82 16.67 -26.20
C PRO A 203 -5.97 15.71 -27.03
N PRO A 204 -6.55 14.67 -27.64
CA PRO A 204 -5.86 13.87 -28.66
C PRO A 204 -5.64 14.70 -29.93
N ASP A 205 -4.64 14.34 -30.74
CA ASP A 205 -4.40 15.00 -32.05
C ASP A 205 -5.38 14.47 -33.11
N SER A 206 -5.78 13.19 -32.99
CA SER A 206 -6.82 12.57 -33.81
C SER A 206 -7.54 11.48 -33.03
N GLY A 207 -8.69 11.05 -33.53
CA GLY A 207 -9.56 10.11 -32.86
C GLY A 207 -10.37 10.75 -31.73
N ARG A 208 -11.09 9.93 -30.97
CA ARG A 208 -11.93 10.40 -29.85
C ARG A 208 -12.10 9.34 -28.78
N PHE A 209 -12.41 9.80 -27.57
CA PHE A 209 -12.90 8.96 -26.49
C PHE A 209 -14.42 9.06 -26.45
N ASP A 210 -15.11 7.93 -26.59
CA ASP A 210 -16.54 7.84 -26.45
C ASP A 210 -16.87 7.26 -25.05
N ILE A 211 -17.27 8.12 -24.12
CA ILE A 211 -17.42 7.83 -22.70
C ILE A 211 -18.90 7.68 -22.41
N GLY A 212 -19.30 6.63 -21.70
CA GLY A 212 -20.69 6.41 -21.30
C GLY A 212 -21.18 7.50 -20.33
N GLU A 213 -22.41 7.97 -20.48
CA GLU A 213 -23.00 9.08 -19.69
C GLU A 213 -22.98 8.84 -18.18
N THR A 214 -23.03 7.58 -17.74
CA THR A 214 -23.04 7.19 -16.33
C THR A 214 -21.64 7.01 -15.73
N VAL A 215 -20.58 7.15 -16.55
CA VAL A 215 -19.21 6.96 -16.11
C VAL A 215 -18.72 8.15 -15.29
N ARG A 216 -18.21 7.88 -14.11
CA ARG A 216 -17.56 8.86 -13.25
C ARG A 216 -16.10 8.45 -13.05
N PHE A 217 -15.18 9.34 -13.36
CA PHE A 217 -13.76 9.10 -13.15
C PHE A 217 -13.33 9.50 -11.74
N GLY A 218 -12.70 8.57 -11.03
CA GLY A 218 -11.89 8.88 -9.86
C GLY A 218 -10.41 8.85 -10.26
N TYR A 219 -9.71 9.95 -10.12
CA TYR A 219 -8.30 10.04 -10.48
C TYR A 219 -7.43 10.22 -9.23
N PHE A 220 -6.53 9.28 -9.02
CA PHE A 220 -5.48 9.35 -8.00
C PHE A 220 -4.12 9.54 -8.69
N SER A 221 -3.55 10.73 -8.58
CA SER A 221 -2.26 11.05 -9.18
C SER A 221 -1.08 10.70 -8.26
N GLN A 222 0.14 10.65 -8.79
CA GLN A 222 1.37 10.52 -8.00
C GLN A 222 1.54 11.65 -6.97
N GLU A 223 0.97 12.82 -7.22
CA GLU A 223 0.98 13.97 -6.30
C GLU A 223 -0.12 13.87 -5.22
N GLY A 224 -0.88 12.78 -5.18
CA GLY A 224 -1.98 12.56 -4.25
C GLY A 224 -3.33 13.06 -4.75
N LEU A 225 -4.35 13.00 -3.87
CA LEU A 225 -5.70 13.49 -4.15
C LEU A 225 -5.71 15.02 -4.14
N LYS A 226 -5.88 15.65 -5.29
CA LYS A 226 -6.26 17.06 -5.38
C LYS A 226 -7.78 17.12 -5.33
N PHE A 227 -8.34 17.44 -4.18
CA PHE A 227 -9.76 17.80 -4.09
C PHE A 227 -9.96 19.15 -4.77
N ARG A 228 -10.85 19.20 -5.76
CA ARG A 228 -11.42 20.44 -6.30
C ARG A 228 -12.78 20.67 -5.69
#